data_eee30d4f0f68bc07758a85691d136f66
#
_entry.id   eee30d4f0f68bc07758a85691d136f66
#
_cell.length_a   1.000
_cell.length_b   1.000
_cell.length_c   1.000
_cell.angle_alpha   90.00
_cell.angle_beta   90.00
_cell.angle_gamma   90.00
#
_symmetry.space_group_name_H-M   'P 1'
#
loop_
_entity.id
_entity.type
_entity.pdbx_description
1 polymer ?
#
loop_
_entity_poly.entity_id
_entity_poly.type
_entity_poly.pdbx_seq_one_letter_code
_entity_poly.pdbx_strand_id
1 'polypeptide(L)'
;MIPLTVGFLVMGTLSGYLSDRLGSRGLATTSMVIMAAAFMMLTLLPANFSYPVFATLILILGLGMGMFSAPNTTAFMIAVPAEYCGVSSGMIATFRNIASTLSITLIFSLMTVGLAAHLPGTLLGGLTVAGIPRDAATVASHLPPVAAIFAAFLGYNPLATLLPPDVLQGVTEATRNTVLGNTFFPNLISGPFMDGVRVAFSACAALAGVVAIISFLRGGRVVHEHDAVGNAEGLAELAVPEIAVQEAERAD
;
A
#
# COMPACT_ATOMS: atom_id res chain seq x y z
N MET A 1 -5.11 -12.29 0.86
CA MET A 1 -4.08 -11.80 -0.10
C MET A 1 -4.34 -12.24 -1.55
N ILE A 2 -4.98 -13.39 -1.81
CA ILE A 2 -5.28 -13.88 -3.17
C ILE A 2 -5.95 -12.82 -4.07
N PRO A 3 -7.00 -12.08 -3.65
CA PRO A 3 -7.63 -11.08 -4.54
C PRO A 3 -6.68 -9.97 -5.01
N LEU A 4 -5.81 -9.49 -4.13
CA LEU A 4 -4.81 -8.47 -4.46
C LEU A 4 -3.83 -8.97 -5.53
N THR A 5 -3.31 -10.18 -5.35
CA THR A 5 -2.36 -10.80 -6.29
C THR A 5 -3.00 -11.04 -7.65
N VAL A 6 -4.24 -11.53 -7.69
CA VAL A 6 -4.99 -11.72 -8.93
C VAL A 6 -5.19 -10.39 -9.65
N GLY A 7 -5.63 -9.34 -8.94
CA GLY A 7 -5.79 -8.01 -9.52
C GLY A 7 -4.47 -7.46 -10.09
N PHE A 8 -3.38 -7.61 -9.33
CA PHE A 8 -2.06 -7.17 -9.77
C PHE A 8 -1.58 -7.91 -11.03
N LEU A 9 -1.71 -9.23 -11.08
CA LEU A 9 -1.29 -10.05 -12.24
C LEU A 9 -2.11 -9.71 -13.48
N VAL A 10 -3.43 -9.69 -13.36
CA VAL A 10 -4.34 -9.42 -14.49
C VAL A 10 -4.06 -8.02 -15.07
N MET A 11 -3.99 -7.01 -14.22
CA MET A 11 -3.81 -5.64 -14.70
C MET A 11 -2.36 -5.33 -15.04
N GLY A 12 -1.39 -5.99 -14.42
CA GLY A 12 0.03 -5.87 -14.76
C GLY A 12 0.33 -6.31 -16.20
N THR A 13 -0.26 -7.42 -16.64
CA THR A 13 -0.12 -7.90 -18.03
C THR A 13 -0.88 -7.03 -19.04
N LEU A 14 -2.09 -6.58 -18.68
CA LEU A 14 -2.92 -5.74 -19.54
C LEU A 14 -2.42 -4.30 -19.63
N SER A 15 -1.74 -3.80 -18.60
CA SER A 15 -1.33 -2.39 -18.51
C SER A 15 -0.29 -2.00 -19.56
N GLY A 16 0.55 -2.93 -20.01
CA GLY A 16 1.46 -2.70 -21.14
C GLY A 16 0.68 -2.33 -22.40
N TYR A 17 -0.24 -3.20 -22.81
CA TYR A 17 -1.10 -2.97 -23.98
C TYR A 17 -1.97 -1.70 -23.84
N LEU A 18 -2.47 -1.44 -22.65
CA LEU A 18 -3.31 -0.27 -22.38
C LEU A 18 -2.49 1.04 -22.39
N SER A 19 -1.21 0.96 -21.97
CA SER A 19 -0.27 2.08 -21.99
C SER A 19 0.01 2.55 -23.43
N ASP A 20 0.10 1.63 -24.38
CA ASP A 20 0.34 1.94 -25.78
C ASP A 20 -0.85 2.69 -26.42
N ARG A 21 -2.07 2.40 -25.98
CA ARG A 21 -3.30 3.05 -26.49
C ARG A 21 -3.66 4.35 -25.78
N LEU A 22 -3.60 4.37 -24.44
CA LEU A 22 -4.06 5.49 -23.61
C LEU A 22 -2.94 6.45 -23.23
N GLY A 23 -1.69 6.07 -23.50
CA GLY A 23 -0.51 6.79 -23.04
C GLY A 23 -0.17 6.50 -21.58
N SER A 24 1.13 6.40 -21.27
CA SER A 24 1.64 6.06 -19.94
C SER A 24 1.17 7.01 -18.83
N ARG A 25 1.00 8.29 -19.17
CA ARG A 25 0.55 9.34 -18.23
C ARG A 25 -0.89 9.13 -17.79
N GLY A 26 -1.81 8.94 -18.74
CA GLY A 26 -3.24 8.74 -18.44
C GLY A 26 -3.44 7.52 -17.56
N LEU A 27 -2.76 6.43 -17.91
CA LEU A 27 -2.86 5.18 -17.19
C LEU A 27 -2.30 5.28 -15.75
N ALA A 28 -1.13 5.93 -15.58
CA ALA A 28 -0.54 6.16 -14.26
C ALA A 28 -1.42 7.04 -13.37
N THR A 29 -2.01 8.10 -13.91
CA THR A 29 -2.89 8.98 -13.13
C THR A 29 -4.18 8.25 -12.73
N THR A 30 -4.82 7.55 -13.67
CA THR A 30 -6.04 6.78 -13.40
C THR A 30 -5.81 5.69 -12.34
N SER A 31 -4.67 5.00 -12.41
CA SER A 31 -4.32 3.98 -11.41
C SER A 31 -4.19 4.56 -10.00
N MET A 32 -3.57 5.74 -9.87
CA MET A 32 -3.43 6.41 -8.57
C MET A 32 -4.78 6.88 -8.01
N VAL A 33 -5.67 7.38 -8.87
CA VAL A 33 -7.04 7.75 -8.48
C VAL A 33 -7.83 6.52 -8.01
N ILE A 34 -7.74 5.39 -8.72
CA ILE A 34 -8.37 4.14 -8.32
C ILE A 34 -7.84 3.67 -6.96
N MET A 35 -6.54 3.72 -6.75
CA MET A 35 -5.91 3.34 -5.48
C MET A 35 -6.34 4.27 -4.33
N ALA A 36 -6.37 5.58 -4.56
CA ALA A 36 -6.83 6.55 -3.58
C ALA A 36 -8.30 6.31 -3.19
N ALA A 37 -9.16 6.06 -4.19
CA ALA A 37 -10.57 5.73 -3.96
C ALA A 37 -10.73 4.41 -3.19
N ALA A 38 -9.98 3.38 -3.54
CA ALA A 38 -10.02 2.09 -2.85
C ALA A 38 -9.57 2.21 -1.38
N PHE A 39 -8.49 2.95 -1.09
CA PHE A 39 -8.08 3.24 0.29
C PHE A 39 -9.14 4.03 1.05
N MET A 40 -9.75 5.04 0.41
CA MET A 40 -10.84 5.80 1.02
C MET A 40 -12.04 4.89 1.37
N MET A 41 -12.43 3.99 0.47
CA MET A 41 -13.49 3.03 0.73
C MET A 41 -13.13 2.05 1.86
N LEU A 42 -11.88 1.61 1.93
CA LEU A 42 -11.39 0.78 3.04
C LEU A 42 -11.48 1.51 4.40
N THR A 43 -11.27 2.83 4.42
CA THR A 43 -11.43 3.65 5.64
C THR A 43 -12.86 3.63 6.16
N LEU A 44 -13.85 3.50 5.28
CA LEU A 44 -15.29 3.50 5.63
C LEU A 44 -15.78 2.13 6.09
N LEU A 45 -14.97 1.07 6.02
CA LEU A 45 -15.38 -0.27 6.44
C LEU A 45 -15.66 -0.32 7.96
N PRO A 46 -16.78 -0.92 8.38
CA PRO A 46 -17.04 -1.20 9.80
C PRO A 46 -16.12 -2.32 10.31
N ALA A 47 -15.95 -2.42 11.63
CA ALA A 47 -15.15 -3.52 12.21
C ALA A 47 -15.71 -4.93 11.86
N ASN A 48 -17.01 -5.04 11.67
CA ASN A 48 -17.71 -6.27 11.28
C ASN A 48 -18.01 -6.28 9.77
N PHE A 49 -16.98 -6.08 8.94
CA PHE A 49 -17.16 -6.12 7.48
C PHE A 49 -17.39 -7.54 6.95
N SER A 50 -18.14 -7.65 5.87
CA SER A 50 -18.29 -8.91 5.15
C SER A 50 -17.05 -9.17 4.28
N TYR A 51 -16.52 -10.42 4.33
CA TYR A 51 -15.34 -10.79 3.55
C TYR A 51 -15.42 -10.47 2.05
N PRO A 52 -16.56 -10.67 1.35
CA PRO A 52 -16.68 -10.32 -0.07
C PRO A 52 -16.43 -8.84 -0.38
N VAL A 53 -16.93 -7.94 0.46
CA VAL A 53 -16.70 -6.48 0.28
C VAL A 53 -15.23 -6.15 0.43
N PHE A 54 -14.59 -6.66 1.48
CA PHE A 54 -13.16 -6.48 1.69
C PHE A 54 -12.34 -7.07 0.54
N ALA A 55 -12.67 -8.29 0.09
CA ALA A 55 -11.98 -8.95 -1.02
C ALA A 55 -12.09 -8.15 -2.32
N THR A 56 -13.25 -7.55 -2.60
CA THR A 56 -13.46 -6.69 -3.77
C THR A 56 -12.61 -5.43 -3.70
N LEU A 57 -12.53 -4.76 -2.55
CA LEU A 57 -11.71 -3.56 -2.39
C LEU A 57 -10.21 -3.86 -2.52
N ILE A 58 -9.77 -4.98 -1.96
CA ILE A 58 -8.38 -5.46 -2.11
C ILE A 58 -8.08 -5.86 -3.56
N LEU A 59 -9.04 -6.43 -4.28
CA LEU A 59 -8.91 -6.70 -5.72
C LEU A 59 -8.74 -5.40 -6.51
N ILE A 60 -9.55 -4.38 -6.23
CA ILE A 60 -9.45 -3.05 -6.88
C ILE A 60 -8.09 -2.41 -6.60
N LEU A 61 -7.58 -2.53 -5.37
CA LEU A 61 -6.22 -2.10 -5.04
C LEU A 61 -5.17 -2.82 -5.88
N GLY A 62 -5.29 -4.15 -6.00
CA GLY A 62 -4.40 -4.96 -6.84
C GLY A 62 -4.43 -4.54 -8.31
N LEU A 63 -5.62 -4.28 -8.86
CA LEU A 63 -5.78 -3.75 -10.22
C LEU A 63 -5.07 -2.39 -10.38
N GLY A 64 -5.26 -1.47 -9.44
CA GLY A 64 -4.58 -0.16 -9.43
C GLY A 64 -3.06 -0.30 -9.39
N MET A 65 -2.53 -1.16 -8.53
CA MET A 65 -1.09 -1.42 -8.44
C MET A 65 -0.51 -2.01 -9.73
N GLY A 66 -1.18 -3.00 -10.33
CA GLY A 66 -0.77 -3.60 -11.60
C GLY A 66 -0.80 -2.60 -12.74
N MET A 67 -1.85 -1.78 -12.82
CA MET A 67 -2.02 -0.74 -13.82
C MET A 67 -0.94 0.34 -13.74
N PHE A 68 -0.43 0.65 -12.57
CA PHE A 68 0.64 1.63 -12.37
C PHE A 68 2.03 1.09 -12.70
N SER A 69 2.29 -0.19 -12.41
CA SER A 69 3.64 -0.77 -12.38
C SER A 69 4.33 -0.74 -13.74
N ALA A 70 3.69 -1.21 -14.81
CA ALA A 70 4.29 -1.32 -16.14
C ALA A 70 4.58 0.06 -16.76
N PRO A 71 3.60 0.98 -16.89
CA PRO A 71 3.85 2.28 -17.52
C PRO A 71 4.86 3.14 -16.75
N ASN A 72 4.90 3.01 -15.42
CA ASN A 72 5.88 3.73 -14.61
C ASN A 72 7.30 3.22 -14.85
N THR A 73 7.49 1.90 -14.93
CA THR A 73 8.80 1.30 -15.21
C THR A 73 9.27 1.65 -16.63
N THR A 74 8.39 1.56 -17.62
CA THR A 74 8.68 1.92 -19.01
C THR A 74 9.05 3.40 -19.12
N ALA A 75 8.26 4.31 -18.52
CA ALA A 75 8.56 5.73 -18.54
C ALA A 75 9.92 6.08 -17.91
N PHE A 76 10.33 5.32 -16.90
CA PHE A 76 11.64 5.49 -16.27
C PHE A 76 12.77 5.02 -17.20
N MET A 77 12.60 3.85 -17.84
CA MET A 77 13.62 3.28 -18.73
C MET A 77 13.81 4.10 -19.99
N ILE A 78 12.75 4.66 -20.56
CA ILE A 78 12.83 5.54 -21.73
C ILE A 78 13.57 6.85 -21.41
N ALA A 79 13.49 7.35 -20.18
CA ALA A 79 14.14 8.60 -19.78
C ALA A 79 15.67 8.47 -19.60
N VAL A 80 16.24 7.26 -19.74
CA VAL A 80 17.65 6.96 -19.49
C VAL A 80 18.31 6.48 -20.77
N PRO A 81 19.51 7.00 -21.15
CA PRO A 81 20.27 6.48 -22.27
C PRO A 81 20.59 4.98 -22.12
N ALA A 82 20.65 4.27 -23.23
CA ALA A 82 20.82 2.79 -23.27
C ALA A 82 22.06 2.32 -22.48
N GLU A 83 23.13 3.10 -22.50
CA GLU A 83 24.39 2.83 -21.79
C GLU A 83 24.23 2.74 -20.27
N TYR A 84 23.24 3.46 -19.69
CA TYR A 84 23.00 3.54 -18.25
C TYR A 84 21.81 2.68 -17.78
N CYS A 85 21.16 1.91 -18.67
CA CYS A 85 19.99 1.10 -18.31
C CYS A 85 20.28 0.10 -17.17
N GLY A 86 21.48 -0.50 -17.13
CA GLY A 86 21.89 -1.41 -16.07
C GLY A 86 21.97 -0.72 -14.70
N VAL A 87 22.63 0.43 -14.64
CA VAL A 87 22.75 1.23 -13.41
C VAL A 87 21.38 1.72 -12.95
N SER A 88 20.56 2.18 -13.87
CA SER A 88 19.21 2.69 -13.60
C SER A 88 18.30 1.61 -13.07
N SER A 89 18.38 0.39 -13.57
CA SER A 89 17.62 -0.75 -13.05
C SER A 89 18.00 -1.06 -11.60
N GLY A 90 19.29 -1.01 -11.27
CA GLY A 90 19.79 -1.15 -9.90
C GLY A 90 19.28 -0.06 -8.97
N MET A 91 19.27 1.19 -9.45
CA MET A 91 18.72 2.33 -8.70
C MET A 91 17.22 2.15 -8.42
N ILE A 92 16.42 1.76 -9.42
CA ILE A 92 14.98 1.50 -9.25
C ILE A 92 14.77 0.44 -8.17
N ALA A 93 15.52 -0.67 -8.22
CA ALA A 93 15.42 -1.74 -7.24
C ALA A 93 15.77 -1.24 -5.82
N THR A 94 16.82 -0.44 -5.69
CA THR A 94 17.24 0.15 -4.42
C THR A 94 16.17 1.10 -3.87
N PHE A 95 15.66 2.02 -4.68
CA PHE A 95 14.59 2.94 -4.27
C PHE A 95 13.30 2.19 -3.90
N ARG A 96 12.95 1.13 -4.63
CA ARG A 96 11.79 0.29 -4.30
C ARG A 96 11.94 -0.39 -2.94
N ASN A 97 13.13 -0.90 -2.61
CA ASN A 97 13.40 -1.53 -1.32
C ASN A 97 13.37 -0.52 -0.17
N ILE A 98 13.99 0.66 -0.35
CA ILE A 98 13.94 1.74 0.63
C ILE A 98 12.50 2.20 0.85
N ALA A 99 11.76 2.45 -0.22
CA ALA A 99 10.36 2.88 -0.15
C ALA A 99 9.49 1.84 0.55
N SER A 100 9.70 0.54 0.29
CA SER A 100 8.99 -0.55 0.96
C SER A 100 9.22 -0.54 2.47
N THR A 101 10.48 -0.45 2.89
CA THR A 101 10.84 -0.39 4.32
C THR A 101 10.25 0.83 5.01
N LEU A 102 10.39 2.01 4.39
CA LEU A 102 9.81 3.25 4.92
C LEU A 102 8.29 3.18 5.01
N SER A 103 7.63 2.60 3.99
CA SER A 103 6.18 2.45 3.98
C SER A 103 5.68 1.57 5.11
N ILE A 104 6.32 0.41 5.35
CA ILE A 104 5.94 -0.49 6.46
C ILE A 104 6.08 0.24 7.79
N THR A 105 7.21 0.92 8.01
CA THR A 105 7.46 1.67 9.25
C THR A 105 6.46 2.79 9.45
N LEU A 106 6.17 3.56 8.41
CA LEU A 106 5.22 4.67 8.46
C LEU A 106 3.80 4.19 8.77
N ILE A 107 3.33 3.17 8.04
CA ILE A 107 1.98 2.61 8.21
C ILE A 107 1.82 2.03 9.63
N PHE A 108 2.81 1.25 10.10
CA PHE A 108 2.76 0.68 11.44
C PHE A 108 2.79 1.77 12.52
N SER A 109 3.59 2.82 12.34
CA SER A 109 3.66 3.97 13.25
C SER A 109 2.32 4.72 13.30
N LEU A 110 1.70 5.01 12.15
CA LEU A 110 0.40 5.68 12.08
C LEU A 110 -0.70 4.83 12.73
N MET A 111 -0.71 3.53 12.47
CA MET A 111 -1.65 2.61 13.10
C MET A 111 -1.48 2.59 14.62
N THR A 112 -0.23 2.57 15.10
CA THR A 112 0.08 2.59 16.54
C THR A 112 -0.34 3.89 17.21
N VAL A 113 -0.13 5.03 16.55
CA VAL A 113 -0.57 6.34 17.05
C VAL A 113 -2.10 6.41 17.12
N GLY A 114 -2.80 5.96 16.10
CA GLY A 114 -4.26 5.91 16.09
C GLY A 114 -4.82 4.98 17.18
N LEU A 115 -4.20 3.83 17.38
CA LEU A 115 -4.54 2.91 18.47
C LEU A 115 -4.29 3.55 19.84
N ALA A 116 -3.14 4.21 20.03
CA ALA A 116 -2.76 4.84 21.30
C ALA A 116 -3.77 5.88 21.77
N ALA A 117 -4.39 6.59 20.84
CA ALA A 117 -5.37 7.64 21.15
C ALA A 117 -6.63 7.10 21.84
N HIS A 118 -7.05 5.89 21.51
CA HIS A 118 -8.34 5.34 21.98
C HIS A 118 -8.19 4.15 22.94
N LEU A 119 -7.05 3.48 22.93
CA LEU A 119 -6.79 2.25 23.71
C LEU A 119 -7.00 2.44 25.23
N PRO A 120 -6.45 3.49 25.89
CA PRO A 120 -6.60 3.65 27.34
C PRO A 120 -8.04 3.79 27.77
N GLY A 121 -8.82 4.63 27.07
CA GLY A 121 -10.23 4.83 27.35
C GLY A 121 -11.07 3.58 27.16
N THR A 122 -10.79 2.82 26.11
CA THR A 122 -11.52 1.58 25.80
C THR A 122 -11.20 0.48 26.81
N LEU A 123 -9.93 0.32 27.20
CA LEU A 123 -9.52 -0.64 28.22
C LEU A 123 -10.15 -0.29 29.58
N LEU A 124 -10.05 0.96 30.00
CA LEU A 124 -10.64 1.43 31.25
C LEU A 124 -12.16 1.22 31.27
N GLY A 125 -12.87 1.66 30.22
CA GLY A 125 -14.32 1.50 30.12
C GLY A 125 -14.76 0.05 30.05
N GLY A 126 -14.13 -0.76 29.19
CA GLY A 126 -14.49 -2.17 29.03
C GLY A 126 -14.23 -3.02 30.28
N LEU A 127 -13.13 -2.77 30.97
CA LEU A 127 -12.81 -3.48 32.23
C LEU A 127 -13.77 -3.07 33.37
N THR A 128 -14.10 -1.78 33.48
CA THR A 128 -15.06 -1.33 34.51
C THR A 128 -16.46 -1.86 34.26
N VAL A 129 -16.89 -1.90 32.98
CA VAL A 129 -18.18 -2.52 32.61
C VAL A 129 -18.18 -4.02 32.90
N ALA A 130 -17.06 -4.70 32.75
CA ALA A 130 -16.91 -6.11 33.10
C ALA A 130 -16.88 -6.39 34.63
N GLY A 131 -16.87 -5.34 35.46
CA GLY A 131 -16.90 -5.46 36.92
C GLY A 131 -15.52 -5.44 37.58
N ILE A 132 -14.47 -5.03 36.89
CA ILE A 132 -13.13 -4.82 37.46
C ILE A 132 -13.10 -3.47 38.20
N PRO A 133 -12.56 -3.39 39.43
CA PRO A 133 -12.37 -2.13 40.14
C PRO A 133 -11.59 -1.12 39.33
N ARG A 134 -12.01 0.15 39.42
CA ARG A 134 -11.50 1.23 38.57
C ARG A 134 -9.99 1.42 38.69
N ASP A 135 -9.45 1.25 39.89
CA ASP A 135 -8.01 1.39 40.16
C ASP A 135 -7.19 0.34 39.39
N ALA A 136 -7.62 -0.93 39.42
CA ALA A 136 -6.99 -2.01 38.67
C ALA A 136 -7.19 -1.84 37.14
N ALA A 137 -8.36 -1.39 36.71
CA ALA A 137 -8.63 -1.09 35.30
C ALA A 137 -7.76 0.06 34.80
N THR A 138 -7.44 1.05 35.64
CA THR A 138 -6.52 2.16 35.29
C THR A 138 -5.11 1.65 35.07
N VAL A 139 -4.61 0.75 35.90
CA VAL A 139 -3.29 0.14 35.70
C VAL A 139 -3.25 -0.61 34.38
N ALA A 140 -4.25 -1.44 34.08
CA ALA A 140 -4.32 -2.17 32.83
C ALA A 140 -4.50 -1.27 31.59
N SER A 141 -5.08 -0.07 31.74
CA SER A 141 -5.28 0.89 30.65
C SER A 141 -3.97 1.52 30.14
N HIS A 142 -2.89 1.46 30.92
CA HIS A 142 -1.56 1.91 30.52
C HIS A 142 -0.78 0.91 29.68
N LEU A 143 -1.42 -0.17 29.19
CA LEU A 143 -0.80 -1.13 28.29
C LEU A 143 -0.28 -0.43 27.02
N PRO A 144 1.01 -0.58 26.68
CA PRO A 144 1.56 0.02 25.46
C PRO A 144 0.82 -0.52 24.21
N PRO A 145 0.47 0.36 23.24
CA PRO A 145 -0.27 -0.03 22.04
C PRO A 145 0.38 -1.17 21.26
N VAL A 146 1.70 -1.14 21.15
CA VAL A 146 2.48 -2.20 20.48
C VAL A 146 2.31 -3.54 21.19
N ALA A 147 2.36 -3.55 22.52
CA ALA A 147 2.16 -4.77 23.32
C ALA A 147 0.72 -5.30 23.16
N ALA A 148 -0.28 -4.41 23.08
CA ALA A 148 -1.67 -4.79 22.83
C ALA A 148 -1.84 -5.48 21.46
N ILE A 149 -1.22 -4.94 20.39
CA ILE A 149 -1.23 -5.52 19.05
C ILE A 149 -0.60 -6.93 19.07
N PHE A 150 0.61 -7.06 19.64
CA PHE A 150 1.29 -8.36 19.69
C PHE A 150 0.55 -9.39 20.54
N ALA A 151 -0.03 -8.98 21.67
CA ALA A 151 -0.84 -9.87 22.49
C ALA A 151 -2.05 -10.43 21.71
N ALA A 152 -2.74 -9.57 20.95
CA ALA A 152 -3.85 -10.00 20.10
C ALA A 152 -3.41 -10.93 18.97
N PHE A 153 -2.29 -10.65 18.29
CA PHE A 153 -1.75 -11.49 17.23
C PHE A 153 -1.32 -12.89 17.73
N LEU A 154 -0.74 -12.94 18.92
CA LEU A 154 -0.31 -14.19 19.53
C LEU A 154 -1.45 -14.97 20.18
N GLY A 155 -2.67 -14.41 20.22
CA GLY A 155 -3.81 -14.99 20.93
C GLY A 155 -3.61 -15.03 22.45
N TYR A 156 -2.72 -14.20 22.98
CA TYR A 156 -2.42 -14.09 24.41
C TYR A 156 -3.28 -13.01 25.04
N ASN A 157 -3.86 -13.30 26.21
CA ASN A 157 -4.61 -12.32 26.99
C ASN A 157 -3.70 -11.68 28.05
N PRO A 158 -3.24 -10.42 27.85
CA PRO A 158 -2.31 -9.76 28.76
C PRO A 158 -2.95 -9.37 30.10
N LEU A 159 -4.30 -9.38 30.19
CA LEU A 159 -5.03 -9.02 31.40
C LEU A 159 -4.73 -9.98 32.55
N ALA A 160 -4.39 -11.24 32.23
CA ALA A 160 -4.01 -12.23 33.23
C ALA A 160 -2.74 -11.86 34.03
N THR A 161 -1.84 -11.08 33.41
CA THR A 161 -0.59 -10.63 34.04
C THR A 161 -0.64 -9.18 34.51
N LEU A 162 -1.52 -8.36 33.93
CA LEU A 162 -1.65 -6.95 34.27
C LEU A 162 -2.56 -6.70 35.49
N LEU A 163 -3.56 -7.57 35.69
CA LEU A 163 -4.47 -7.44 36.82
C LEU A 163 -3.86 -8.12 38.05
N PRO A 164 -3.85 -7.44 39.22
CA PRO A 164 -3.38 -8.02 40.47
C PRO A 164 -4.18 -9.28 40.86
N PRO A 165 -3.51 -10.30 41.42
CA PRO A 165 -4.20 -11.54 41.82
C PRO A 165 -5.34 -11.32 42.81
N ASP A 166 -5.20 -10.36 43.71
CA ASP A 166 -6.21 -10.01 44.72
C ASP A 166 -7.50 -9.49 44.07
N VAL A 167 -7.35 -8.70 42.98
CA VAL A 167 -8.48 -8.18 42.19
C VAL A 167 -9.20 -9.34 41.49
N LEU A 168 -8.45 -10.27 40.89
CA LEU A 168 -9.01 -11.44 40.21
C LEU A 168 -9.67 -12.42 41.15
N GLN A 169 -9.25 -12.47 42.43
CA GLN A 169 -9.91 -13.29 43.48
C GLN A 169 -11.14 -12.57 44.06
N GLY A 170 -11.14 -11.24 44.07
CA GLY A 170 -12.23 -10.43 44.60
C GLY A 170 -13.45 -10.30 43.70
N VAL A 171 -13.32 -10.59 42.39
CA VAL A 171 -14.44 -10.57 41.44
C VAL A 171 -15.13 -11.92 41.31
N THR A 172 -16.36 -11.92 40.79
CA THR A 172 -17.12 -13.14 40.59
C THR A 172 -16.41 -14.09 39.59
N GLU A 173 -16.61 -15.40 39.76
CA GLU A 173 -16.06 -16.39 38.80
C GLU A 173 -16.49 -16.11 37.35
N ALA A 174 -17.72 -15.70 37.16
CA ALA A 174 -18.26 -15.32 35.83
C ALA A 174 -17.47 -14.16 35.23
N THR A 175 -17.21 -13.10 36.00
CA THR A 175 -16.39 -11.95 35.57
C THR A 175 -14.96 -12.37 35.25
N ARG A 176 -14.34 -13.16 36.14
CA ARG A 176 -12.98 -13.65 35.95
C ARG A 176 -12.85 -14.46 34.66
N ASN A 177 -13.76 -15.43 34.45
CA ASN A 177 -13.75 -16.27 33.25
C ASN A 177 -14.00 -15.45 31.96
N THR A 178 -14.83 -14.44 32.03
CA THR A 178 -15.07 -13.53 30.90
C THR A 178 -13.82 -12.72 30.57
N VAL A 179 -13.25 -12.03 31.56
CA VAL A 179 -12.10 -11.12 31.37
C VAL A 179 -10.83 -11.88 30.96
N LEU A 180 -10.62 -13.09 31.52
CA LEU A 180 -9.48 -13.94 31.17
C LEU A 180 -9.72 -14.77 29.91
N GLY A 181 -10.95 -14.77 29.38
CA GLY A 181 -11.28 -15.48 28.15
C GLY A 181 -10.48 -14.97 26.94
N ASN A 182 -10.15 -15.87 26.02
CA ASN A 182 -9.32 -15.55 24.83
C ASN A 182 -10.00 -14.59 23.85
N THR A 183 -11.31 -14.40 23.94
CA THR A 183 -12.08 -13.52 23.04
C THR A 183 -12.31 -12.12 23.59
N PHE A 184 -12.24 -11.95 24.92
CA PHE A 184 -12.55 -10.67 25.55
C PHE A 184 -11.58 -9.56 25.15
N PHE A 185 -10.29 -9.79 25.31
CA PHE A 185 -9.26 -8.80 25.00
C PHE A 185 -9.24 -8.42 23.50
N PRO A 186 -9.22 -9.36 22.54
CA PRO A 186 -9.31 -9.03 21.13
C PRO A 186 -10.56 -8.25 20.75
N ASN A 187 -11.73 -8.62 21.30
CA ASN A 187 -12.97 -7.90 21.05
C ASN A 187 -12.92 -6.47 21.62
N LEU A 188 -12.32 -6.29 22.79
CA LEU A 188 -12.20 -5.00 23.45
C LEU A 188 -11.33 -4.03 22.68
N ILE A 189 -10.23 -4.49 22.10
CA ILE A 189 -9.31 -3.65 21.32
C ILE A 189 -9.69 -3.51 19.85
N SER A 190 -10.67 -4.26 19.37
CA SER A 190 -11.06 -4.26 17.95
C SER A 190 -11.46 -2.87 17.43
N GLY A 191 -12.17 -2.08 18.23
CA GLY A 191 -12.54 -0.70 17.92
C GLY A 191 -11.31 0.20 17.75
N PRO A 192 -10.52 0.41 18.81
CA PRO A 192 -9.28 1.18 18.75
C PRO A 192 -8.31 0.72 17.67
N PHE A 193 -8.21 -0.59 17.42
CA PHE A 193 -7.40 -1.14 16.34
C PHE A 193 -7.91 -0.70 14.97
N MET A 194 -9.23 -0.76 14.75
CA MET A 194 -9.85 -0.30 13.52
C MET A 194 -9.63 1.21 13.31
N ASP A 195 -9.68 2.02 14.35
CA ASP A 195 -9.39 3.45 14.27
C ASP A 195 -7.93 3.70 13.87
N GLY A 196 -6.99 2.93 14.40
CA GLY A 196 -5.59 2.97 13.97
C GLY A 196 -5.42 2.61 12.49
N VAL A 197 -6.09 1.57 12.04
CA VAL A 197 -6.08 1.12 10.62
C VAL A 197 -6.70 2.20 9.72
N ARG A 198 -7.77 2.86 10.15
CA ARG A 198 -8.38 3.97 9.40
C ARG A 198 -7.43 5.16 9.23
N VAL A 199 -6.68 5.52 10.27
CA VAL A 199 -5.64 6.56 10.18
C VAL A 199 -4.60 6.17 9.12
N ALA A 200 -4.12 4.94 9.13
CA ALA A 200 -3.16 4.46 8.15
C ALA A 200 -3.73 4.47 6.71
N PHE A 201 -4.95 3.98 6.51
CA PHE A 201 -5.59 3.98 5.19
C PHE A 201 -5.89 5.39 4.67
N SER A 202 -6.31 6.32 5.55
CA SER A 202 -6.51 7.72 5.16
C SER A 202 -5.21 8.39 4.73
N ALA A 203 -4.11 8.10 5.40
CA ALA A 203 -2.78 8.56 4.99
C ALA A 203 -2.37 7.99 3.62
N CYS A 204 -2.61 6.69 3.38
CA CYS A 204 -2.37 6.06 2.07
C CYS A 204 -3.23 6.70 0.97
N ALA A 205 -4.51 6.96 1.24
CA ALA A 205 -5.41 7.64 0.31
C ALA A 205 -4.91 9.05 -0.04
N ALA A 206 -4.49 9.81 0.98
CA ALA A 206 -3.94 11.15 0.80
C ALA A 206 -2.64 11.12 -0.04
N LEU A 207 -1.72 10.22 0.27
CA LEU A 207 -0.47 10.05 -0.50
C LEU A 207 -0.75 9.64 -1.94
N ALA A 208 -1.65 8.69 -2.18
CA ALA A 208 -2.05 8.28 -3.52
C ALA A 208 -2.71 9.44 -4.30
N GLY A 209 -3.53 10.26 -3.62
CA GLY A 209 -4.11 11.48 -4.19
C GLY A 209 -3.06 12.51 -4.58
N VAL A 210 -2.07 12.76 -3.73
CA VAL A 210 -0.95 13.66 -4.04
C VAL A 210 -0.16 13.16 -5.26
N VAL A 211 0.14 11.86 -5.30
CA VAL A 211 0.84 11.25 -6.45
C VAL A 211 -0.01 11.31 -7.71
N ALA A 212 -1.33 11.15 -7.62
CA ALA A 212 -2.24 11.32 -8.75
C ALA A 212 -2.18 12.75 -9.32
N ILE A 213 -2.16 13.77 -8.45
CA ILE A 213 -2.04 15.19 -8.86
C ILE A 213 -0.68 15.42 -9.52
N ILE A 214 0.41 14.96 -8.92
CA ILE A 214 1.77 15.09 -9.49
C ILE A 214 1.85 14.39 -10.85
N SER A 215 1.28 13.18 -10.97
CA SER A 215 1.23 12.42 -12.21
C SER A 215 0.41 13.15 -13.28
N PHE A 216 -0.67 13.80 -12.90
CA PHE A 216 -1.49 14.60 -13.80
C PHE A 216 -0.75 15.87 -14.28
N LEU A 217 -0.01 16.54 -13.40
CA LEU A 217 0.77 17.74 -13.71
C LEU A 217 2.04 17.44 -14.51
N ARG A 218 2.51 16.18 -14.51
CA ARG A 218 3.66 15.76 -15.31
C ARG A 218 3.38 16.03 -16.79
N GLY A 219 4.18 16.91 -17.41
CA GLY A 219 4.04 17.37 -18.80
C GLY A 219 3.92 16.24 -19.84
N GLY A 220 3.37 16.58 -21.02
CA GLY A 220 3.05 15.65 -22.09
C GLY A 220 4.25 14.88 -22.63
N ARG A 221 3.95 13.94 -23.54
CA ARG A 221 4.88 13.04 -24.25
C ARG A 221 6.24 13.69 -24.50
N VAL A 222 7.29 13.10 -23.94
CA VAL A 222 8.62 13.22 -24.52
C VAL A 222 8.60 12.32 -25.76
N VAL A 223 8.26 12.89 -26.91
CA VAL A 223 8.51 12.24 -28.20
C VAL A 223 10.03 12.23 -28.34
N HIS A 224 10.63 11.07 -28.32
CA HIS A 224 12.05 10.95 -28.56
C HIS A 224 12.31 11.29 -30.03
N GLU A 225 12.98 12.40 -30.23
CA GLU A 225 13.59 12.81 -31.48
C GLU A 225 14.63 11.78 -31.98
N HIS A 226 14.96 10.81 -31.14
CA HIS A 226 15.89 9.72 -31.45
C HIS A 226 15.38 8.74 -32.51
N ASP A 227 14.06 8.50 -32.61
CA ASP A 227 13.50 7.64 -33.65
C ASP A 227 13.52 8.32 -35.04
N ALA A 228 13.50 9.65 -35.07
CA ALA A 228 13.61 10.40 -36.31
C ALA A 228 15.06 10.43 -36.84
N VAL A 229 16.05 10.52 -35.96
CA VAL A 229 17.47 10.52 -36.33
C VAL A 229 17.94 9.12 -36.71
N GLY A 230 17.57 8.08 -35.96
CA GLY A 230 17.91 6.69 -36.30
C GLY A 230 17.29 6.22 -37.61
N ASN A 231 16.05 6.62 -37.93
CA ASN A 231 15.43 6.36 -39.21
C ASN A 231 16.05 7.18 -40.36
N ALA A 232 16.49 8.40 -40.09
CA ALA A 232 17.17 9.21 -41.10
C ALA A 232 18.58 8.68 -41.40
N GLU A 233 19.33 8.25 -40.40
CA GLU A 233 20.65 7.59 -40.58
C GLU A 233 20.53 6.23 -41.28
N GLY A 234 19.54 5.40 -40.90
CA GLY A 234 19.29 4.11 -41.57
C GLY A 234 18.83 4.28 -43.00
N LEU A 235 18.06 5.28 -43.35
CA LEU A 235 17.69 5.60 -44.73
C LEU A 235 18.87 6.21 -45.54
N ALA A 236 19.74 6.97 -44.89
CA ALA A 236 20.94 7.48 -45.50
C ALA A 236 21.97 6.37 -45.82
N GLU A 237 22.11 5.39 -44.90
CA GLU A 237 23.00 4.25 -45.08
C GLU A 237 22.50 3.27 -46.18
N LEU A 238 21.18 3.13 -46.36
CA LEU A 238 20.58 2.39 -47.45
C LEU A 238 20.65 3.08 -48.81
N ALA A 239 20.73 4.41 -48.83
CA ALA A 239 20.80 5.20 -50.05
C ALA A 239 22.22 5.27 -50.66
N VAL A 240 23.27 5.13 -49.86
CA VAL A 240 24.66 5.23 -50.28
C VAL A 240 25.08 4.16 -51.34
N PRO A 241 24.70 2.88 -51.18
CA PRO A 241 25.08 1.88 -52.19
C PRO A 241 24.39 2.05 -53.56
N GLU A 242 23.19 2.61 -53.58
CA GLU A 242 22.43 2.80 -54.82
C GLU A 242 22.99 3.94 -55.66
N ILE A 243 23.49 5.01 -55.05
CA ILE A 243 24.15 6.13 -55.71
C ILE A 243 25.50 5.67 -56.28
N ALA A 244 26.28 4.88 -55.56
CA ALA A 244 27.57 4.37 -55.99
C ALA A 244 27.46 3.39 -57.19
N VAL A 245 26.40 2.61 -57.25
CA VAL A 245 26.13 1.71 -58.40
C VAL A 245 25.72 2.48 -59.64
N GLN A 246 24.89 3.55 -59.49
CA GLN A 246 24.49 4.40 -60.61
C GLN A 246 25.64 5.24 -61.21
N GLU A 247 26.61 5.67 -60.40
CA GLU A 247 27.80 6.34 -60.89
C GLU A 247 28.76 5.42 -61.63
N ALA A 248 28.91 4.16 -61.16
CA ALA A 248 29.72 3.15 -61.84
C ALA A 248 29.14 2.75 -63.19
N GLU A 249 27.82 2.67 -63.34
CA GLU A 249 27.12 2.33 -64.59
C GLU A 249 27.13 3.45 -65.63
N ARG A 250 27.42 4.70 -65.22
CA ARG A 250 27.60 5.82 -66.16
C ARG A 250 29.02 6.06 -66.63
N ALA A 251 29.99 5.34 -66.08
CA ALA A 251 31.41 5.49 -66.38
C ALA A 251 31.92 4.47 -67.43
N ASP A 252 31.10 3.44 -67.77
CA ASP A 252 31.29 2.54 -68.89
C ASP A 252 30.43 2.97 -70.08
#